data_66bc0c3fb34ec9a2512c06ad2ed05764
#
_entry.id   66bc0c3fb34ec9a2512c06ad2ed05764
#
_cell.length_a   1.000
_cell.length_b   1.000
_cell.length_c   1.000
_cell.angle_alpha   90.00
_cell.angle_beta   90.00
_cell.angle_gamma   90.00
#
_symmetry.space_group_name_H-M   'P 1'
#
loop_
_entity.id
_entity.type
_entity.pdbx_description
1 polymer ?
#
loop_
_entity_poly.entity_id
_entity_poly.type
_entity_poly.pdbx_seq_one_letter_code
_entity_poly.pdbx_strand_id
1 'polypeptide(L)'
;MVERRPWLTLFSHLILVIGVVVVAFPIYLTWVASTQSAQQIHQGNPMSLWPGDHMLETYRLTLWGGTNSAGSTLAPMWPMLEVSLVTAISIAVGKIAISLLSAFAIVYFRFPLRGLVFWMIFITLMLPVEVRISPTYDVVASLGLLNTYAGLSVP
;
A
#
# COMPACT_ATOMS: atom_id res chain seq x y z
N MET A 1 5.07 3.45 -42.18
CA MET A 1 6.41 2.84 -42.15
C MET A 1 7.02 3.15 -40.80
N VAL A 2 7.22 2.13 -39.95
CA VAL A 2 7.91 2.30 -38.67
C VAL A 2 9.40 2.26 -38.98
N GLU A 3 10.04 3.43 -38.95
CA GLU A 3 11.47 3.57 -39.19
C GLU A 3 12.23 2.87 -38.04
N ARG A 4 12.83 1.72 -38.33
CA ARG A 4 13.64 0.96 -37.36
C ARG A 4 14.97 1.69 -37.14
N ARG A 5 15.05 2.49 -36.06
CA ARG A 5 16.31 3.12 -35.62
C ARG A 5 16.90 2.35 -34.45
N PRO A 6 17.69 1.29 -34.69
CA PRO A 6 18.13 0.38 -33.62
C PRO A 6 18.95 1.08 -32.54
N TRP A 7 19.73 2.08 -32.90
CA TRP A 7 20.53 2.86 -31.95
C TRP A 7 19.70 3.72 -30.99
N LEU A 8 18.63 4.35 -31.48
CA LEU A 8 17.73 5.11 -30.61
C LEU A 8 16.97 4.16 -29.67
N THR A 9 16.57 3.01 -30.16
CA THR A 9 15.90 1.99 -29.35
C THR A 9 16.84 1.46 -28.27
N LEU A 10 18.10 1.16 -28.61
CA LEU A 10 19.11 0.73 -27.64
C LEU A 10 19.35 1.79 -26.57
N PHE A 11 19.53 3.06 -26.98
CA PHE A 11 19.76 4.17 -26.06
C PHE A 11 18.58 4.42 -25.13
N SER A 12 17.35 4.35 -25.65
CA SER A 12 16.14 4.46 -24.83
C SER A 12 16.03 3.34 -23.80
N HIS A 13 16.34 2.09 -24.19
CA HIS A 13 16.34 0.97 -23.25
C HIS A 13 17.44 1.12 -22.20
N LEU A 14 18.61 1.61 -22.56
CA LEU A 14 19.68 1.86 -21.60
C LEU A 14 19.25 2.88 -20.54
N ILE A 15 18.65 4.00 -20.95
CA ILE A 15 18.14 5.02 -20.03
C ILE A 15 17.06 4.44 -19.12
N LEU A 16 16.13 3.65 -19.68
CA LEU A 16 15.09 3.00 -18.90
C LEU A 16 15.66 2.02 -17.86
N VAL A 17 16.62 1.19 -18.25
CA VAL A 17 17.28 0.26 -17.33
C VAL A 17 18.02 1.00 -16.22
N ILE A 18 18.76 2.06 -16.54
CA ILE A 18 19.43 2.90 -15.54
C ILE A 18 18.39 3.51 -14.59
N GLY A 19 17.28 4.04 -15.11
CA GLY A 19 16.20 4.57 -14.30
C GLY A 19 15.60 3.53 -13.35
N VAL A 20 15.36 2.31 -13.84
CA VAL A 20 14.87 1.19 -13.02
C VAL A 20 15.87 0.82 -11.93
N VAL A 21 17.17 0.73 -12.25
CA VAL A 21 18.22 0.43 -11.27
C VAL A 21 18.27 1.50 -10.18
N VAL A 22 18.23 2.78 -10.54
CA VAL A 22 18.23 3.90 -9.58
C VAL A 22 17.03 3.83 -8.63
N VAL A 23 15.83 3.58 -9.17
CA VAL A 23 14.60 3.47 -8.36
C VAL A 23 14.56 2.18 -7.53
N ALA A 24 15.10 1.07 -8.05
CA ALA A 24 15.15 -0.21 -7.34
C ALA A 24 16.24 -0.25 -6.25
N PHE A 25 17.26 0.59 -6.36
CA PHE A 25 18.39 0.59 -5.43
C PHE A 25 18.00 0.80 -3.94
N PRO A 26 17.15 1.76 -3.57
CA PRO A 26 16.69 1.88 -2.19
C PRO A 26 15.93 0.65 -1.69
N ILE A 27 15.14 0.01 -2.56
CA ILE A 27 14.42 -1.23 -2.23
C ILE A 27 15.41 -2.36 -1.97
N TYR A 28 16.43 -2.49 -2.83
CA TYR A 28 17.51 -3.45 -2.64
C TYR A 28 18.26 -3.23 -1.33
N LEU A 29 18.62 -1.98 -1.00
CA LEU A 29 19.28 -1.64 0.27
C LEU A 29 18.44 -2.01 1.48
N THR A 30 17.14 -1.73 1.43
CA THR A 30 16.20 -2.08 2.51
C THR A 30 16.12 -3.60 2.69
N TRP A 31 16.07 -4.34 1.58
CA TRP A 31 16.10 -5.80 1.61
C TRP A 31 17.42 -6.33 2.19
N VAL A 32 18.57 -5.82 1.77
CA VAL A 32 19.87 -6.21 2.33
C VAL A 32 19.94 -5.88 3.82
N ALA A 33 19.52 -4.69 4.24
CA ALA A 33 19.48 -4.30 5.65
C ALA A 33 18.61 -5.24 6.50
N SER A 34 17.48 -5.71 5.97
CA SER A 34 16.61 -6.65 6.68
C SER A 34 17.23 -8.04 6.91
N THR A 35 18.30 -8.36 6.21
CA THR A 35 19.04 -9.63 6.37
C THR A 35 20.23 -9.53 7.31
N GLN A 36 20.58 -8.32 7.77
CA GLN A 36 21.72 -8.06 8.62
C GLN A 36 21.31 -7.91 10.09
N SER A 37 22.25 -8.15 11.01
CA SER A 37 22.03 -7.85 12.43
C SER A 37 22.06 -6.34 12.70
N ALA A 38 21.39 -5.89 13.76
CA ALA A 38 21.42 -4.48 14.18
C ALA A 38 22.87 -3.98 14.41
N GLN A 39 23.73 -4.83 14.92
CA GLN A 39 25.14 -4.50 15.13
C GLN A 39 25.90 -4.29 13.82
N GLN A 40 25.65 -5.14 12.81
CA GLN A 40 26.26 -4.98 11.48
C GLN A 40 25.81 -3.67 10.81
N ILE A 41 24.55 -3.29 10.97
CA ILE A 41 24.02 -2.05 10.41
C ILE A 41 24.61 -0.83 11.10
N HIS A 42 24.72 -0.84 12.44
CA HIS A 42 25.21 0.31 13.20
C HIS A 42 26.74 0.45 13.18
N GLN A 43 27.48 -0.63 13.08
CA GLN A 43 28.96 -0.64 13.10
C GLN A 43 29.56 -0.69 11.70
N GLY A 44 28.78 -1.08 10.69
CA GLY A 44 29.19 -1.12 9.29
C GLY A 44 29.27 0.29 8.70
N ASN A 45 30.48 0.78 8.47
CA ASN A 45 30.69 2.04 7.79
C ASN A 45 31.74 1.84 6.66
N PRO A 46 31.33 1.73 5.40
CA PRO A 46 29.95 1.81 4.86
C PRO A 46 29.11 0.54 5.07
N MET A 47 27.78 0.68 5.03
CA MET A 47 26.86 -0.45 5.10
C MET A 47 27.18 -1.50 4.03
N SER A 48 27.23 -2.77 4.43
CA SER A 48 27.43 -3.85 3.46
C SER A 48 26.30 -3.89 2.42
N LEU A 49 26.69 -4.01 1.16
CA LEU A 49 25.75 -4.18 0.04
C LEU A 49 25.37 -5.66 -0.18
N TRP A 50 25.91 -6.58 0.62
CA TRP A 50 25.64 -8.00 0.52
C TRP A 50 24.68 -8.47 1.60
N PRO A 51 23.76 -9.40 1.27
CA PRO A 51 22.84 -9.98 2.26
C PRO A 51 23.61 -10.63 3.43
N GLY A 52 23.06 -10.52 4.63
CA GLY A 52 23.58 -11.17 5.84
C GLY A 52 22.87 -12.50 6.14
N ASP A 53 23.31 -13.17 7.21
CA ASP A 53 22.79 -14.51 7.58
C ASP A 53 21.61 -14.46 8.57
N HIS A 54 21.15 -13.26 8.97
CA HIS A 54 20.12 -13.07 10.01
C HIS A 54 18.70 -12.96 9.46
N MET A 55 18.50 -13.23 8.17
CA MET A 55 17.20 -13.08 7.52
C MET A 55 16.07 -13.83 8.26
N LEU A 56 16.26 -15.13 8.52
CA LEU A 56 15.22 -15.95 9.16
C LEU A 56 14.89 -15.47 10.58
N GLU A 57 15.90 -15.11 11.35
CA GLU A 57 15.72 -14.59 12.70
C GLU A 57 14.98 -13.26 12.68
N THR A 58 15.43 -12.31 11.85
CA THR A 58 14.82 -10.99 11.71
C THR A 58 13.35 -11.09 11.31
N TYR A 59 13.02 -11.87 10.28
CA TYR A 59 11.65 -12.02 9.82
C TYR A 59 10.76 -12.75 10.84
N ARG A 60 11.30 -13.79 11.51
CA ARG A 60 10.58 -14.47 12.58
C ARG A 60 10.27 -13.52 13.73
N LEU A 61 11.25 -12.79 14.24
CA LEU A 61 11.07 -11.83 15.33
C LEU A 61 10.11 -10.70 14.94
N THR A 62 10.17 -10.23 13.71
CA THR A 62 9.27 -9.18 13.20
C THR A 62 7.84 -9.68 13.12
N LEU A 63 7.61 -10.88 12.59
CA LEU A 63 6.25 -11.40 12.40
C LEU A 63 5.60 -11.87 13.70
N TRP A 64 6.32 -12.62 14.51
CA TRP A 64 5.75 -13.26 15.73
C TRP A 64 6.16 -12.60 17.04
N GLY A 65 7.03 -11.59 16.97
CA GLY A 65 7.58 -10.97 18.18
C GLY A 65 8.64 -11.81 18.87
N GLY A 66 9.17 -11.30 19.94
CA GLY A 66 10.17 -11.97 20.74
C GLY A 66 11.29 -11.03 21.20
N THR A 67 12.32 -11.59 21.81
CA THR A 67 13.49 -10.83 22.26
C THR A 67 14.62 -11.05 21.27
N ASN A 68 15.16 -9.96 20.74
CA ASN A 68 16.31 -10.02 19.85
C ASN A 68 17.61 -10.29 20.63
N SER A 69 18.69 -10.57 19.91
CA SER A 69 20.04 -10.81 20.49
C SER A 69 20.59 -9.62 21.28
N ALA A 70 20.05 -8.42 21.10
CA ALA A 70 20.39 -7.21 21.86
C ALA A 70 19.53 -7.00 23.12
N GLY A 71 18.63 -7.96 23.48
CA GLY A 71 17.76 -7.88 24.63
C GLY A 71 16.51 -7.01 24.49
N SER A 72 16.24 -6.47 23.30
CA SER A 72 15.05 -5.67 23.02
C SER A 72 13.86 -6.57 22.68
N THR A 73 12.71 -6.33 23.31
CA THR A 73 11.47 -7.04 23.02
C THR A 73 10.73 -6.37 21.87
N LEU A 74 10.41 -7.15 20.85
CA LEU A 74 9.67 -6.72 19.68
C LEU A 74 8.22 -7.21 19.76
N ALA A 75 7.28 -6.30 19.52
CA ALA A 75 5.87 -6.68 19.37
C ALA A 75 5.64 -7.38 18.01
N PRO A 76 4.77 -8.40 17.95
CA PRO A 76 4.47 -9.10 16.70
C PRO A 76 3.78 -8.18 15.71
N MET A 77 4.22 -8.20 14.44
CA MET A 77 3.58 -7.47 13.35
C MET A 77 2.41 -8.25 12.71
N TRP A 78 2.31 -9.55 12.95
CA TRP A 78 1.28 -10.39 12.36
C TRP A 78 -0.14 -9.87 12.56
N PRO A 79 -0.57 -9.45 13.76
CA PRO A 79 -1.91 -8.91 13.96
C PRO A 79 -2.18 -7.64 13.13
N MET A 80 -1.16 -6.79 12.96
CA MET A 80 -1.28 -5.58 12.13
C MET A 80 -1.45 -5.92 10.65
N LEU A 81 -0.72 -6.93 10.17
CA LEU A 81 -0.86 -7.42 8.79
C LEU A 81 -2.23 -8.05 8.56
N GLU A 82 -2.73 -8.83 9.52
CA GLU A 82 -4.06 -9.42 9.46
C GLU A 82 -5.15 -8.34 9.37
N VAL A 83 -5.13 -7.35 10.25
CA VAL A 83 -6.07 -6.23 10.21
C VAL A 83 -5.99 -5.50 8.88
N SER A 84 -4.79 -5.21 8.40
CA SER A 84 -4.58 -4.53 7.11
C SER A 84 -5.12 -5.35 5.94
N LEU A 85 -4.87 -6.66 5.92
CA LEU A 85 -5.32 -7.55 4.86
C LEU A 85 -6.86 -7.66 4.83
N VAL A 86 -7.48 -7.92 5.98
CA VAL A 86 -8.94 -8.03 6.11
C VAL A 86 -9.60 -6.71 5.67
N THR A 87 -9.10 -5.58 6.16
CA THR A 87 -9.63 -4.26 5.82
C THR A 87 -9.46 -3.98 4.32
N ALA A 88 -8.29 -4.23 3.74
CA ALA A 88 -8.03 -4.01 2.32
C ALA A 88 -8.96 -4.85 1.43
N ILE A 89 -9.13 -6.14 1.73
CA ILE A 89 -10.03 -7.02 0.98
C ILE A 89 -11.49 -6.55 1.13
N SER A 90 -11.93 -6.21 2.33
CA SER A 90 -13.30 -5.75 2.58
C SER A 90 -13.60 -4.47 1.79
N ILE A 91 -12.70 -3.49 1.83
CA ILE A 91 -12.82 -2.26 1.05
C ILE A 91 -12.82 -2.55 -0.46
N ALA A 92 -11.91 -3.39 -0.95
CA ALA A 92 -11.82 -3.71 -2.38
C ALA A 92 -13.10 -4.36 -2.89
N VAL A 93 -13.58 -5.40 -2.19
CA VAL A 93 -14.81 -6.10 -2.55
C VAL A 93 -16.03 -5.17 -2.49
N GLY A 94 -16.17 -4.39 -1.41
CA GLY A 94 -17.26 -3.43 -1.24
C GLY A 94 -17.27 -2.38 -2.34
N LYS A 95 -16.12 -1.75 -2.61
CA LYS A 95 -16.00 -0.75 -3.68
C LYS A 95 -16.31 -1.31 -5.06
N ILE A 96 -15.80 -2.50 -5.38
CA ILE A 96 -16.07 -3.15 -6.68
C ILE A 96 -17.58 -3.43 -6.81
N ALA A 97 -18.21 -4.00 -5.80
CA ALA A 97 -19.63 -4.32 -5.82
C ALA A 97 -20.48 -3.05 -6.00
N ILE A 98 -20.26 -2.01 -5.20
CA ILE A 98 -21.01 -0.75 -5.28
C ILE A 98 -20.76 -0.07 -6.63
N SER A 99 -19.51 -0.03 -7.11
CA SER A 99 -19.15 0.60 -8.37
C SER A 99 -19.82 -0.09 -9.57
N LEU A 100 -19.82 -1.43 -9.59
CA LEU A 100 -20.47 -2.20 -10.64
C LEU A 100 -21.99 -2.00 -10.64
N LEU A 101 -22.63 -2.06 -9.48
CA LEU A 101 -24.07 -1.83 -9.34
C LEU A 101 -24.46 -0.40 -9.75
N SER A 102 -23.68 0.59 -9.32
CA SER A 102 -23.92 1.99 -9.67
C SER A 102 -23.73 2.25 -11.17
N ALA A 103 -22.65 1.73 -11.75
CA ALA A 103 -22.39 1.84 -13.18
C ALA A 103 -23.50 1.15 -14.00
N PHE A 104 -23.89 -0.06 -13.59
CA PHE A 104 -24.99 -0.79 -14.24
C PHE A 104 -26.31 -0.01 -14.16
N ALA A 105 -26.65 0.53 -12.98
CA ALA A 105 -27.86 1.31 -12.81
C ALA A 105 -27.88 2.56 -13.71
N ILE A 106 -26.78 3.31 -13.76
CA ILE A 106 -26.69 4.55 -14.54
C ILE A 106 -26.70 4.27 -16.05
N VAL A 107 -26.09 3.18 -16.50
CA VAL A 107 -26.00 2.86 -17.94
C VAL A 107 -27.29 2.22 -18.48
N TYR A 108 -27.82 1.22 -17.79
CA TYR A 108 -28.89 0.39 -18.29
C TYR A 108 -30.30 0.89 -17.94
N PHE A 109 -30.45 1.52 -16.76
CA PHE A 109 -31.79 2.02 -16.40
C PHE A 109 -32.00 3.46 -16.85
N ARG A 110 -33.23 3.73 -17.38
CA ARG A 110 -33.67 5.06 -17.75
C ARG A 110 -34.49 5.66 -16.61
N PHE A 111 -33.84 6.32 -15.68
CA PHE A 111 -34.52 7.04 -14.59
C PHE A 111 -34.30 8.55 -14.71
N PRO A 112 -35.24 9.37 -14.18
CA PRO A 112 -35.09 10.81 -14.19
C PRO A 112 -33.83 11.21 -13.36
N LEU A 113 -33.19 12.29 -13.79
CA LEU A 113 -32.00 12.85 -13.08
C LEU A 113 -30.74 11.95 -13.04
N ARG A 114 -30.65 10.91 -13.88
CA ARG A 114 -29.45 10.03 -13.91
C ARG A 114 -28.15 10.79 -14.11
N GLY A 115 -28.19 11.88 -14.92
CA GLY A 115 -27.01 12.73 -15.12
C GLY A 115 -26.61 13.48 -13.84
N LEU A 116 -27.55 13.92 -13.03
CA LEU A 116 -27.32 14.58 -11.76
C LEU A 116 -26.70 13.58 -10.74
N VAL A 117 -27.22 12.35 -10.69
CA VAL A 117 -26.65 11.29 -9.83
C VAL A 117 -25.21 10.99 -10.22
N PHE A 118 -24.93 10.88 -11.52
CA PHE A 118 -23.57 10.69 -12.01
C PHE A 118 -22.63 11.84 -11.57
N TRP A 119 -23.08 13.08 -11.76
CA TRP A 119 -22.31 14.25 -11.36
C TRP A 119 -22.12 14.36 -9.84
N MET A 120 -23.11 14.00 -9.03
CA MET A 120 -22.97 13.95 -7.57
C MET A 120 -21.88 12.95 -7.16
N ILE A 121 -21.90 11.73 -7.72
CA ILE A 121 -20.85 10.72 -7.45
C ILE A 121 -19.49 11.28 -7.88
N PHE A 122 -19.40 11.85 -9.08
CA PHE A 122 -18.15 12.37 -9.60
C PHE A 122 -17.57 13.51 -8.73
N ILE A 123 -18.40 14.47 -8.31
CA ILE A 123 -18.00 15.57 -7.45
C ILE A 123 -17.52 15.06 -6.08
N THR A 124 -18.23 14.09 -5.50
CA THR A 124 -17.80 13.50 -4.20
C THR A 124 -16.45 12.78 -4.29
N LEU A 125 -16.15 12.17 -5.44
CA LEU A 125 -14.84 11.54 -5.67
C LEU A 125 -13.71 12.57 -5.85
N MET A 126 -14.03 13.77 -6.35
CA MET A 126 -13.05 14.85 -6.52
C MET A 126 -12.74 15.61 -5.23
N LEU A 127 -13.54 15.43 -4.17
CA LEU A 127 -13.26 16.07 -2.88
C LEU A 127 -11.93 15.54 -2.30
N PRO A 128 -11.01 16.44 -1.90
CA PRO A 128 -9.79 16.04 -1.23
C PRO A 128 -10.08 15.18 0.00
N VAL A 129 -9.23 14.17 0.22
CA VAL A 129 -9.39 13.23 1.36
C VAL A 129 -9.40 13.99 2.68
N GLU A 130 -8.59 15.04 2.78
CA GLU A 130 -8.42 15.86 3.97
C GLU A 130 -9.74 16.48 4.47
N VAL A 131 -10.60 16.89 3.53
CA VAL A 131 -11.91 17.50 3.87
C VAL A 131 -12.88 16.45 4.45
N ARG A 132 -12.70 15.19 4.09
CA ARG A 132 -13.59 14.09 4.50
C ARG A 132 -13.18 13.40 5.80
N ILE A 133 -11.92 13.54 6.23
CA ILE A 133 -11.40 12.82 7.41
C ILE A 133 -12.22 13.16 8.65
N SER A 134 -12.37 14.44 8.97
CA SER A 134 -13.04 14.86 10.20
C SER A 134 -14.54 14.47 10.24
N PRO A 135 -15.35 14.77 9.22
CA PRO A 135 -16.76 14.33 9.21
C PRO A 135 -16.92 12.80 9.25
N THR A 136 -16.04 12.06 8.55
CA THR A 136 -16.09 10.59 8.57
C THR A 136 -15.78 10.07 9.97
N TYR A 137 -14.77 10.60 10.63
CA TYR A 137 -14.42 10.23 12.00
C TYR A 137 -15.59 10.46 12.97
N ASP A 138 -16.23 11.63 12.89
CA ASP A 138 -17.36 11.99 13.75
C ASP A 138 -18.56 11.05 13.57
N VAL A 139 -18.86 10.66 12.33
CA VAL A 139 -19.91 9.69 12.03
C VAL A 139 -19.55 8.30 12.57
N VAL A 140 -18.34 7.83 12.33
CA VAL A 140 -17.87 6.53 12.82
C VAL A 140 -17.88 6.49 14.35
N ALA A 141 -17.47 7.58 15.01
CA ALA A 141 -17.49 7.72 16.46
C ALA A 141 -18.91 7.71 17.02
N SER A 142 -19.83 8.46 16.39
CA SER A 142 -21.24 8.52 16.83
C SER A 142 -21.99 7.20 16.68
N LEU A 143 -21.57 6.39 15.71
CA LEU A 143 -22.11 5.02 15.49
C LEU A 143 -21.45 3.96 16.40
N GLY A 144 -20.49 4.34 17.24
CA GLY A 144 -19.77 3.40 18.11
C GLY A 144 -18.86 2.41 17.35
N LEU A 145 -18.47 2.72 16.12
CA LEU A 145 -17.69 1.84 15.25
C LEU A 145 -16.17 2.04 15.37
N LEU A 146 -15.70 2.88 16.30
CA LEU A 146 -14.26 3.06 16.54
C LEU A 146 -13.60 1.74 16.94
N ASN A 147 -12.40 1.51 16.43
CA ASN A 147 -11.59 0.31 16.65
C ASN A 147 -12.28 -0.99 16.19
N THR A 148 -13.14 -0.94 15.18
CA THR A 148 -13.77 -2.09 14.56
C THR A 148 -13.41 -2.21 13.08
N TYR A 149 -13.46 -3.42 12.53
CA TYR A 149 -13.28 -3.65 11.09
C TYR A 149 -14.35 -2.90 10.26
N ALA A 150 -15.58 -2.80 10.77
CA ALA A 150 -16.64 -2.05 10.11
C ALA A 150 -16.30 -0.55 10.04
N GLY A 151 -15.80 0.05 11.12
CA GLY A 151 -15.39 1.44 11.13
C GLY A 151 -14.22 1.77 10.19
N LEU A 152 -13.38 0.77 9.88
CA LEU A 152 -12.27 0.91 8.93
C LEU A 152 -12.68 0.68 7.47
N SER A 153 -13.74 -0.08 7.20
CA SER A 153 -14.05 -0.55 5.84
C SER A 153 -15.34 0.04 5.23
N VAL A 154 -16.29 0.51 6.04
CA VAL A 154 -17.60 0.99 5.55
C VAL A 154 -17.58 2.46 5.09
N PRO A 155 -16.86 3.40 5.70
CA PRO A 155 -16.88 4.81 5.31
C PRO A 155 -16.32 5.13 3.94
#